data_f0f440fc95ca79f0e037ffad2ea4536d
#
_entry.id   f0f440fc95ca79f0e037ffad2ea4536d
#
_cell.length_a   1.000
_cell.length_b   1.000
_cell.length_c   1.000
_cell.angle_alpha   90.00
_cell.angle_beta   90.00
_cell.angle_gamma   90.00
#
_symmetry.space_group_name_H-M   'P 1'
#
loop_
_entity.id
_entity.type
_entity.pdbx_description
1 polymer ?
#
loop_
_entity_poly.entity_id
_entity_poly.type
_entity_poly.pdbx_seq_one_letter_code
_entity_poly.pdbx_strand_id
1 'polypeptide(L)'
;MALYGRLNAFFLILLVLCLAGSEGYCAAPARMRPYTGIGLVVFSQGDNVQNQDFKVQLYEEPGLSRVGLLDSSNLSGNGWIFGQADRKPPLIVSARKGNWLRVFYDDAGREAWIEPQNRGRFQSWEEFLKLQAARMLPALQQQYYQLQQQPGGKLLATLTPKQMFRVLKIENSWSMVLTEQSQIGWLRWCDNDGRLTVGTVNN
;
A
#
# COMPACT_ATOMS: atom_id res chain seq x y z
N MET A 1 7.41 -0.58 -68.00
CA MET A 1 6.41 -1.18 -67.09
C MET A 1 6.99 -1.78 -65.82
N ALA A 2 8.25 -2.01 -65.66
CA ALA A 2 8.86 -2.68 -64.47
C ALA A 2 9.12 -1.76 -63.29
N LEU A 3 9.10 -0.42 -63.44
CA LEU A 3 9.42 0.52 -62.33
C LEU A 3 8.23 0.77 -61.39
N TYR A 4 6.99 0.74 -61.90
CA TYR A 4 5.77 0.96 -61.10
C TYR A 4 5.44 -0.19 -60.16
N GLY A 5 5.80 -1.42 -60.53
CA GLY A 5 5.58 -2.59 -59.63
C GLY A 5 6.48 -2.61 -58.39
N ARG A 6 7.69 -2.06 -58.51
CA ARG A 6 8.62 -2.00 -57.34
C ARG A 6 8.26 -0.91 -56.35
N LEU A 7 7.70 0.20 -56.82
CA LEU A 7 7.25 1.31 -55.96
C LEU A 7 6.05 0.90 -55.09
N ASN A 8 5.09 0.18 -55.70
CA ASN A 8 3.91 -0.31 -54.96
C ASN A 8 4.25 -1.38 -53.92
N ALA A 9 5.21 -2.26 -54.21
CA ALA A 9 5.68 -3.26 -53.24
C ALA A 9 6.35 -2.63 -52.03
N PHE A 10 7.15 -1.57 -52.23
CA PHE A 10 7.81 -0.85 -51.14
C PHE A 10 6.79 -0.09 -50.25
N PHE A 11 5.77 0.50 -50.84
CA PHE A 11 4.69 1.18 -50.10
C PHE A 11 3.85 0.19 -49.28
N LEU A 12 3.60 -1.00 -49.79
CA LEU A 12 2.84 -2.04 -49.12
C LEU A 12 3.64 -2.62 -47.92
N ILE A 13 4.94 -2.81 -48.07
CA ILE A 13 5.82 -3.27 -46.97
C ILE A 13 5.94 -2.19 -45.89
N LEU A 14 6.03 -0.91 -46.24
CA LEU A 14 6.09 0.19 -45.27
C LEU A 14 4.77 0.31 -44.50
N LEU A 15 3.62 0.12 -45.16
CA LEU A 15 2.30 0.13 -44.53
C LEU A 15 2.10 -1.01 -43.54
N VAL A 16 2.59 -2.22 -43.86
CA VAL A 16 2.52 -3.39 -43.00
C VAL A 16 3.46 -3.22 -41.78
N LEU A 17 4.63 -2.59 -41.95
CA LEU A 17 5.53 -2.28 -40.82
C LEU A 17 4.94 -1.24 -39.86
N CYS A 18 4.16 -0.27 -40.35
CA CYS A 18 3.46 0.71 -39.49
C CYS A 18 2.30 0.09 -38.70
N LEU A 19 1.67 -0.97 -39.21
CA LEU A 19 0.57 -1.66 -38.52
C LEU A 19 1.05 -2.67 -37.45
N ALA A 20 2.31 -3.14 -37.53
CA ALA A 20 2.90 -4.07 -36.55
C ALA A 20 3.45 -3.39 -35.29
N GLY A 21 3.42 -2.07 -35.20
CA GLY A 21 4.12 -1.28 -34.17
C GLY A 21 3.28 -0.75 -33.02
N SER A 22 2.00 -1.10 -32.85
CA SER A 22 1.18 -0.58 -31.77
C SER A 22 0.60 -1.68 -30.86
N GLU A 23 1.47 -2.53 -30.30
CA GLU A 23 1.13 -3.12 -29.03
C GLU A 23 1.26 -2.00 -27.98
N GLY A 24 0.21 -1.22 -27.84
CA GLY A 24 0.06 -0.32 -26.72
C GLY A 24 0.07 -1.15 -25.45
N TYR A 25 1.21 -1.21 -24.78
CA TYR A 25 1.27 -1.66 -23.39
C TYR A 25 0.35 -0.75 -22.59
N CYS A 26 -0.91 -1.15 -22.43
CA CYS A 26 -1.80 -0.55 -21.46
C CYS A 26 -1.17 -0.81 -20.10
N ALA A 27 -0.36 0.13 -19.60
CA ALA A 27 0.18 0.06 -18.25
C ALA A 27 -1.03 -0.11 -17.33
N ALA A 28 -1.03 -1.18 -16.54
CA ALA A 28 -2.06 -1.39 -15.54
C ALA A 28 -2.20 -0.10 -14.71
N PRO A 29 -3.44 0.38 -14.46
CA PRO A 29 -3.64 1.61 -13.74
C PRO A 29 -2.86 1.58 -12.43
N ALA A 30 -2.06 2.61 -12.18
CA ALA A 30 -1.27 2.71 -10.95
C ALA A 30 -2.22 2.62 -9.75
N ARG A 31 -2.05 1.60 -8.92
CA ARG A 31 -2.86 1.42 -7.71
C ARG A 31 -2.68 2.63 -6.82
N MET A 32 -3.79 3.24 -6.42
CA MET A 32 -3.75 4.40 -5.55
C MET A 32 -3.23 3.99 -4.17
N ARG A 33 -2.18 4.68 -3.69
CA ARG A 33 -1.66 4.47 -2.35
C ARG A 33 -2.62 5.08 -1.33
N PRO A 34 -2.99 4.36 -0.26
CA PRO A 34 -3.89 4.88 0.75
C PRO A 34 -3.24 5.96 1.61
N TYR A 35 -4.06 6.77 2.25
CA TYR A 35 -3.65 7.66 3.32
C TYR A 35 -3.25 6.86 4.56
N THR A 36 -2.32 7.42 5.36
CA THR A 36 -1.86 6.77 6.59
C THR A 36 -2.91 6.78 7.71
N GLY A 37 -3.78 7.78 7.75
CA GLY A 37 -4.66 7.97 8.92
C GLY A 37 -3.85 8.09 10.22
N ILE A 38 -4.41 7.58 11.32
CA ILE A 38 -3.79 7.62 12.65
C ILE A 38 -3.21 6.28 13.11
N GLY A 39 -3.43 5.20 12.36
CA GLY A 39 -2.98 3.86 12.70
C GLY A 39 -3.79 2.80 11.95
N LEU A 40 -3.80 1.61 12.51
CA LEU A 40 -4.41 0.43 11.92
C LEU A 40 -5.30 -0.29 12.94
N VAL A 41 -6.33 -0.98 12.47
CA VAL A 41 -6.98 -2.03 13.22
C VAL A 41 -6.59 -3.38 12.64
N VAL A 42 -5.95 -4.20 13.47
CA VAL A 42 -5.54 -5.57 13.14
C VAL A 42 -6.57 -6.50 13.77
N PHE A 43 -7.19 -7.33 12.95
CA PHE A 43 -8.14 -8.32 13.45
C PHE A 43 -7.39 -9.56 13.92
N SER A 44 -7.52 -9.88 15.21
CA SER A 44 -6.91 -11.07 15.79
C SER A 44 -7.61 -12.31 15.28
N GLN A 45 -6.85 -13.27 14.80
CA GLN A 45 -7.31 -14.63 14.67
C GLN A 45 -7.19 -15.26 16.06
N GLY A 46 -8.30 -15.69 16.66
CA GLY A 46 -8.26 -16.46 17.91
C GLY A 46 -7.46 -17.74 17.70
N ASP A 47 -6.80 -18.21 18.75
CA ASP A 47 -5.81 -19.32 18.74
C ASP A 47 -6.29 -20.66 18.13
N ASN A 48 -7.56 -20.79 17.76
CA ASN A 48 -8.17 -22.05 17.28
C ASN A 48 -8.92 -21.96 15.95
N VAL A 49 -8.88 -20.84 15.22
CA VAL A 49 -9.66 -20.71 13.99
C VAL A 49 -8.84 -20.05 12.88
N GLN A 50 -8.07 -20.89 12.18
CA GLN A 50 -7.57 -20.55 10.85
C GLN A 50 -8.78 -20.20 9.96
N ASN A 51 -8.83 -18.96 9.46
CA ASN A 51 -9.77 -18.50 8.42
C ASN A 51 -11.26 -18.33 8.78
N GLN A 52 -11.66 -18.10 10.03
CA GLN A 52 -13.05 -17.68 10.23
C GLN A 52 -13.30 -16.29 9.65
N ASP A 53 -14.26 -16.24 8.72
CA ASP A 53 -14.79 -14.99 8.22
C ASP A 53 -15.52 -14.27 9.34
N PHE A 54 -15.19 -13.01 9.52
CA PHE A 54 -15.89 -12.16 10.48
C PHE A 54 -16.69 -11.08 9.75
N LYS A 55 -17.77 -10.67 10.37
CA LYS A 55 -18.59 -9.56 9.90
C LYS A 55 -18.60 -8.47 10.95
N VAL A 56 -18.32 -7.24 10.53
CA VAL A 56 -18.34 -6.06 11.40
C VAL A 56 -19.36 -5.08 10.86
N GLN A 57 -20.24 -4.59 11.73
CA GLN A 57 -21.23 -3.60 11.34
C GLN A 57 -20.57 -2.25 11.08
N LEU A 58 -20.91 -1.63 9.95
CA LEU A 58 -20.51 -0.28 9.57
C LEU A 58 -21.58 0.73 10.00
N TYR A 59 -21.13 1.88 10.49
CA TYR A 59 -21.98 2.98 10.95
C TYR A 59 -21.53 4.30 10.34
N GLU A 60 -22.46 5.19 10.09
CA GLU A 60 -22.19 6.57 9.68
C GLU A 60 -21.58 7.36 10.83
N GLU A 61 -22.14 7.22 12.04
CA GLU A 61 -21.63 7.74 13.31
C GLU A 61 -21.63 6.65 14.38
N PRO A 62 -20.78 6.74 15.41
CA PRO A 62 -20.68 5.75 16.48
C PRO A 62 -22.04 5.37 17.08
N GLY A 63 -22.49 4.14 16.79
CA GLY A 63 -23.76 3.60 17.28
C GLY A 63 -25.02 4.11 16.58
N LEU A 64 -24.88 5.00 15.60
CA LEU A 64 -26.00 5.59 14.87
C LEU A 64 -25.91 5.25 13.38
N SER A 65 -27.07 5.13 12.73
CA SER A 65 -27.20 4.96 11.28
C SER A 65 -26.30 3.86 10.72
N ARG A 66 -26.77 2.63 10.73
CA ARG A 66 -26.07 1.50 10.09
C ARG A 66 -26.04 1.70 8.59
N VAL A 67 -24.83 1.67 8.00
CA VAL A 67 -24.61 1.87 6.55
C VAL A 67 -24.27 0.59 5.82
N GLY A 68 -23.94 -0.49 6.53
CA GLY A 68 -23.61 -1.76 5.90
C GLY A 68 -22.91 -2.73 6.81
N LEU A 69 -22.40 -3.80 6.21
CA LEU A 69 -21.66 -4.85 6.87
C LEU A 69 -20.32 -5.03 6.15
N LEU A 70 -19.23 -4.94 6.89
CA LEU A 70 -17.91 -5.27 6.41
C LEU A 70 -17.70 -6.77 6.57
N ASP A 71 -17.55 -7.46 5.45
CA ASP A 71 -17.22 -8.87 5.42
C ASP A 71 -15.71 -9.03 5.23
N SER A 72 -15.08 -9.85 6.06
CA SER A 72 -13.64 -10.08 6.00
C SER A 72 -13.17 -10.74 4.70
N SER A 73 -14.06 -11.41 3.98
CA SER A 73 -13.78 -11.98 2.65
C SER A 73 -13.64 -10.90 1.57
N ASN A 74 -14.21 -9.71 1.80
CA ASN A 74 -14.23 -8.58 0.88
C ASN A 74 -13.40 -7.39 1.37
N LEU A 75 -12.44 -7.63 2.28
CA LEU A 75 -11.52 -6.57 2.70
C LEU A 75 -10.73 -6.05 1.52
N SER A 76 -10.66 -4.73 1.44
CA SER A 76 -10.10 -3.97 0.34
C SER A 76 -8.72 -4.44 -0.13
N GLY A 77 -8.38 -4.17 -1.38
CA GLY A 77 -7.17 -4.57 -2.10
C GLY A 77 -5.83 -4.07 -1.54
N ASN A 78 -5.76 -3.63 -0.28
CA ASN A 78 -4.52 -3.21 0.37
C ASN A 78 -3.54 -4.37 0.67
N GLY A 79 -3.88 -5.61 0.33
CA GLY A 79 -3.00 -6.77 0.46
C GLY A 79 -1.64 -6.58 -0.23
N TRP A 80 -1.58 -5.82 -1.32
CA TRP A 80 -0.32 -5.51 -2.02
C TRP A 80 0.63 -4.62 -1.19
N ILE A 81 0.11 -3.85 -0.24
CA ILE A 81 0.87 -3.01 0.69
C ILE A 81 1.34 -3.83 1.89
N PHE A 82 0.41 -4.60 2.46
CA PHE A 82 0.65 -5.32 3.70
C PHE A 82 1.23 -6.73 3.50
N GLY A 83 1.47 -7.14 2.25
CA GLY A 83 2.16 -8.39 1.91
C GLY A 83 1.48 -9.64 2.44
N GLN A 84 0.21 -9.60 2.78
CA GLN A 84 -0.49 -10.70 3.43
C GLN A 84 -1.36 -11.43 2.41
N ALA A 85 -0.78 -12.43 1.72
CA ALA A 85 -1.56 -13.29 0.83
C ALA A 85 -2.52 -14.21 1.60
N ASP A 86 -2.09 -14.66 2.80
CA ASP A 86 -2.81 -15.67 3.59
C ASP A 86 -3.47 -15.10 4.86
N ARG A 87 -3.32 -13.82 5.12
CA ARG A 87 -3.92 -13.15 6.26
C ARG A 87 -4.78 -11.98 5.81
N LYS A 88 -5.84 -11.72 6.56
CA LYS A 88 -6.70 -10.57 6.29
C LYS A 88 -5.90 -9.27 6.50
N PRO A 89 -5.86 -8.37 5.51
CA PRO A 89 -5.12 -7.13 5.65
C PRO A 89 -5.72 -6.27 6.77
N PRO A 90 -4.89 -5.52 7.52
CA PRO A 90 -5.38 -4.57 8.50
C PRO A 90 -6.14 -3.44 7.79
N LEU A 91 -7.08 -2.81 8.48
CA LEU A 91 -7.75 -1.61 8.00
C LEU A 91 -7.06 -0.37 8.54
N ILE A 92 -6.90 0.63 7.68
CA ILE A 92 -6.37 1.93 8.10
C ILE A 92 -7.45 2.70 8.84
N VAL A 93 -7.07 3.26 9.99
CA VAL A 93 -7.94 4.05 10.86
C VAL A 93 -7.69 5.53 10.62
N SER A 94 -8.72 6.26 10.24
CA SER A 94 -8.64 7.72 10.02
C SER A 94 -8.94 8.52 11.28
N ALA A 95 -9.79 8.00 12.18
CA ALA A 95 -10.14 8.65 13.44
C ALA A 95 -10.54 7.63 14.53
N ARG A 96 -10.46 8.08 15.79
CA ARG A 96 -10.85 7.27 16.95
C ARG A 96 -11.72 8.08 17.91
N LYS A 97 -12.79 7.46 18.43
CA LYS A 97 -13.67 8.04 19.46
C LYS A 97 -14.01 6.96 20.49
N GLY A 98 -13.31 6.96 21.62
CA GLY A 98 -13.42 5.87 22.60
C GLY A 98 -13.03 4.52 21.99
N ASN A 99 -13.96 3.56 21.98
CA ASN A 99 -13.78 2.24 21.38
C ASN A 99 -14.11 2.19 19.88
N TRP A 100 -14.65 3.27 19.33
CA TRP A 100 -15.01 3.38 17.93
C TRP A 100 -13.83 3.80 17.10
N LEU A 101 -13.67 3.16 15.92
CA LEU A 101 -12.62 3.44 14.94
C LEU A 101 -13.30 3.78 13.62
N ARG A 102 -12.90 4.91 13.02
CA ARG A 102 -13.29 5.26 11.66
C ARG A 102 -12.26 4.67 10.71
N VAL A 103 -12.68 3.80 9.83
CA VAL A 103 -11.79 3.03 8.96
C VAL A 103 -12.10 3.26 7.49
N PHE A 104 -11.07 3.19 6.64
CA PHE A 104 -11.26 3.04 5.20
C PHE A 104 -11.65 1.59 4.93
N TYR A 105 -12.87 1.35 4.44
CA TYR A 105 -13.40 0.00 4.32
C TYR A 105 -13.40 -0.53 2.88
N ASP A 106 -13.11 0.31 1.88
CA ASP A 106 -13.02 -0.10 0.47
C ASP A 106 -11.93 0.64 -0.31
N ASP A 107 -11.72 0.19 -1.56
CA ASP A 107 -10.70 0.74 -2.46
C ASP A 107 -11.05 2.13 -2.99
N ALA A 108 -12.30 2.57 -2.89
CA ALA A 108 -12.73 3.93 -3.22
C ALA A 108 -12.38 4.94 -2.11
N GLY A 109 -11.86 4.47 -0.98
CA GLY A 109 -11.50 5.30 0.16
C GLY A 109 -12.71 5.76 0.98
N ARG A 110 -13.84 5.04 0.89
CA ARG A 110 -14.99 5.34 1.73
C ARG A 110 -14.71 4.98 3.18
N GLU A 111 -15.23 5.79 4.09
CA GLU A 111 -15.02 5.63 5.52
C GLU A 111 -16.32 5.29 6.24
N ALA A 112 -16.19 4.51 7.31
CA ALA A 112 -17.27 4.22 8.24
C ALA A 112 -16.71 3.96 9.63
N TRP A 113 -17.57 4.12 10.64
CA TRP A 113 -17.25 3.77 12.01
C TRP A 113 -17.53 2.29 12.27
N ILE A 114 -16.60 1.67 12.98
CA ILE A 114 -16.72 0.30 13.47
C ILE A 114 -16.43 0.26 14.97
N GLU A 115 -17.03 -0.68 15.67
CA GLU A 115 -16.62 -1.09 17.01
C GLU A 115 -16.01 -2.49 16.90
N PRO A 116 -14.68 -2.62 16.89
CA PRO A 116 -14.02 -3.91 16.65
C PRO A 116 -14.20 -4.92 17.78
N GLN A 117 -14.64 -4.45 18.98
CA GLN A 117 -14.80 -5.27 20.19
C GLN A 117 -13.54 -6.11 20.48
N ASN A 118 -13.71 -7.39 20.82
CA ASN A 118 -12.59 -8.31 21.06
C ASN A 118 -11.99 -8.91 19.78
N ARG A 119 -12.46 -8.53 18.60
CA ARG A 119 -12.04 -9.09 17.31
C ARG A 119 -10.90 -8.32 16.66
N GLY A 120 -10.72 -7.05 17.03
CA GLY A 120 -9.70 -6.20 16.42
C GLY A 120 -9.03 -5.31 17.45
N ARG A 121 -7.71 -5.12 17.28
CA ARG A 121 -6.90 -4.25 18.13
C ARG A 121 -6.38 -3.07 17.30
N PHE A 122 -6.57 -1.86 17.82
CA PHE A 122 -5.90 -0.68 17.29
C PHE A 122 -4.39 -0.75 17.58
N GLN A 123 -3.60 -0.45 16.57
CA GLN A 123 -2.14 -0.30 16.65
C GLN A 123 -1.73 1.01 15.98
N SER A 124 -0.78 1.71 16.57
CA SER A 124 -0.10 2.81 15.89
C SER A 124 0.75 2.27 14.73
N TRP A 125 1.08 3.13 13.77
CA TRP A 125 1.98 2.75 12.67
C TRP A 125 3.34 2.27 13.19
N GLU A 126 3.84 2.91 14.23
CA GLU A 126 5.14 2.53 14.83
C GLU A 126 5.09 1.13 15.43
N GLU A 127 4.07 0.82 16.23
CA GLU A 127 3.89 -0.53 16.79
C GLU A 127 3.76 -1.58 15.69
N PHE A 128 2.98 -1.29 14.66
CA PHE A 128 2.73 -2.23 13.58
C PHE A 128 4.00 -2.49 12.73
N LEU A 129 4.68 -1.43 12.29
CA LEU A 129 5.84 -1.55 11.40
C LEU A 129 7.08 -2.10 12.11
N LYS A 130 7.26 -1.88 13.42
CA LYS A 130 8.37 -2.47 14.19
C LYS A 130 8.31 -3.99 14.25
N LEU A 131 7.12 -4.57 14.16
CA LEU A 131 6.91 -6.01 14.28
C LEU A 131 7.14 -6.77 12.97
N GLN A 132 7.36 -6.07 11.85
CA GLN A 132 7.39 -6.67 10.53
C GLN A 132 8.61 -6.20 9.73
N ALA A 133 9.02 -7.01 8.74
CA ALA A 133 9.90 -6.53 7.69
C ALA A 133 9.10 -5.59 6.78
N ALA A 134 9.72 -4.48 6.40
CA ALA A 134 9.14 -3.47 5.53
C ALA A 134 9.95 -3.32 4.24
N ARG A 135 9.33 -2.78 3.21
CA ARG A 135 9.94 -2.43 1.93
C ARG A 135 9.37 -1.14 1.40
N MET A 136 10.08 -0.50 0.49
CA MET A 136 9.51 0.63 -0.25
C MET A 136 8.43 0.14 -1.22
N LEU A 137 7.35 0.89 -1.36
CA LEU A 137 6.35 0.63 -2.39
C LEU A 137 6.94 0.91 -3.79
N PRO A 138 6.47 0.22 -4.82
CA PRO A 138 6.91 0.48 -6.19
C PRO A 138 6.30 1.78 -6.74
N ALA A 139 6.88 2.28 -7.83
CA ALA A 139 6.41 3.45 -8.59
C ALA A 139 6.31 4.76 -7.77
N LEU A 140 7.16 4.90 -6.75
CA LEU A 140 7.35 6.17 -6.05
C LEU A 140 8.28 7.11 -6.83
N GLN A 141 8.20 8.41 -6.54
CA GLN A 141 9.21 9.35 -6.98
C GLN A 141 10.57 9.01 -6.34
N GLN A 142 11.66 9.25 -7.07
CA GLN A 142 13.02 8.86 -6.66
C GLN A 142 13.42 9.36 -5.28
N GLN A 143 12.95 10.52 -4.88
CA GLN A 143 13.24 11.12 -3.56
C GLN A 143 12.78 10.25 -2.38
N TYR A 144 11.71 9.44 -2.55
CA TYR A 144 11.20 8.59 -1.48
C TYR A 144 12.04 7.33 -1.24
N TYR A 145 12.87 6.93 -2.22
CA TYR A 145 13.79 5.81 -2.07
C TYR A 145 15.12 6.19 -1.37
N GLN A 146 15.29 7.46 -1.02
CA GLN A 146 16.52 7.96 -0.44
C GLN A 146 16.59 7.68 1.06
N LEU A 147 17.61 6.88 1.45
CA LEU A 147 18.01 6.73 2.84
C LEU A 147 18.95 7.88 3.21
N GLN A 148 18.63 8.63 4.25
CA GLN A 148 19.35 9.83 4.67
C GLN A 148 19.93 9.65 6.07
N GLN A 149 21.00 10.38 6.40
CA GLN A 149 21.63 10.34 7.72
C GLN A 149 20.70 10.86 8.83
N GLN A 150 19.92 11.87 8.51
CA GLN A 150 18.88 12.48 9.34
C GLN A 150 17.76 13.01 8.43
N PRO A 151 16.57 13.31 8.94
CA PRO A 151 15.49 13.93 8.16
C PRO A 151 15.96 15.18 7.41
N GLY A 152 15.87 15.17 6.07
CA GLY A 152 16.35 16.27 5.22
C GLY A 152 17.86 16.41 5.11
N GLY A 153 18.64 15.44 5.62
CA GLY A 153 20.10 15.49 5.64
C GLY A 153 20.78 14.82 4.45
N LYS A 154 22.05 14.47 4.65
CA LYS A 154 22.90 13.86 3.62
C LYS A 154 22.36 12.49 3.20
N LEU A 155 22.38 12.23 1.88
CA LEU A 155 22.07 10.92 1.30
C LEU A 155 23.12 9.89 1.74
N LEU A 156 22.67 8.76 2.25
CA LEU A 156 23.50 7.59 2.58
C LEU A 156 23.42 6.54 1.47
N ALA A 157 22.22 6.22 1.01
CA ALA A 157 21.96 5.22 -0.01
C ALA A 157 20.63 5.48 -0.74
N THR A 158 20.45 4.84 -1.88
CA THR A 158 19.16 4.78 -2.57
C THR A 158 18.66 3.34 -2.49
N LEU A 159 17.50 3.15 -1.88
CA LEU A 159 16.87 1.83 -1.76
C LEU A 159 16.10 1.47 -3.03
N THR A 160 15.87 0.18 -3.21
CA THR A 160 14.99 -0.34 -4.27
C THR A 160 13.73 -0.93 -3.63
N PRO A 161 12.62 -1.11 -4.39
CA PRO A 161 11.40 -1.75 -3.86
C PRO A 161 11.60 -3.20 -3.40
N LYS A 162 12.71 -3.85 -3.79
CA LYS A 162 13.02 -5.24 -3.41
C LYS A 162 13.80 -5.35 -2.11
N GLN A 163 14.46 -4.27 -1.69
CA GLN A 163 15.25 -4.26 -0.45
C GLN A 163 14.33 -4.16 0.75
N MET A 164 14.57 -5.03 1.72
CA MET A 164 13.85 -5.03 2.99
C MET A 164 14.61 -4.23 4.04
N PHE A 165 13.87 -3.76 5.02
CA PHE A 165 14.41 -3.07 6.18
C PHE A 165 13.48 -3.27 7.38
N ARG A 166 14.00 -3.00 8.57
CA ARG A 166 13.21 -2.95 9.81
C ARG A 166 13.05 -1.50 10.26
N VAL A 167 11.82 -1.13 10.62
CA VAL A 167 11.53 0.17 11.21
C VAL A 167 11.92 0.13 12.68
N LEU A 168 12.76 1.07 13.11
CA LEU A 168 13.21 1.23 14.48
C LEU A 168 12.40 2.30 15.23
N LYS A 169 12.03 3.38 14.53
CA LYS A 169 11.32 4.53 15.08
C LYS A 169 10.55 5.27 13.99
N ILE A 170 9.44 5.91 14.36
CA ILE A 170 8.71 6.84 13.51
C ILE A 170 8.69 8.23 14.16
N GLU A 171 9.02 9.25 13.38
CA GLU A 171 8.90 10.66 13.74
C GLU A 171 8.24 11.43 12.59
N ASN A 172 7.02 11.90 12.81
CA ASN A 172 6.23 12.59 11.78
C ASN A 172 6.15 11.77 10.48
N SER A 173 6.60 12.32 9.35
CA SER A 173 6.66 11.64 8.04
C SER A 173 7.92 10.82 7.81
N TRP A 174 8.81 10.70 8.81
CA TRP A 174 10.09 10.01 8.72
C TRP A 174 10.12 8.75 9.58
N SER A 175 10.82 7.73 9.10
CA SER A 175 11.13 6.54 9.86
C SER A 175 12.63 6.29 9.89
N MET A 176 13.17 5.99 11.07
CA MET A 176 14.49 5.45 11.22
C MET A 176 14.45 3.96 10.97
N VAL A 177 15.32 3.48 10.08
CA VAL A 177 15.31 2.09 9.63
C VAL A 177 16.69 1.45 9.70
N LEU A 178 16.71 0.14 9.85
CA LEU A 178 17.86 -0.72 9.71
C LEU A 178 17.71 -1.55 8.43
N THR A 179 18.61 -1.36 7.49
CA THR A 179 18.63 -2.11 6.22
C THR A 179 19.26 -3.49 6.38
N GLU A 180 19.09 -4.38 5.40
CA GLU A 180 19.74 -5.69 5.36
C GLU A 180 21.29 -5.59 5.35
N GLN A 181 21.83 -4.49 4.84
CA GLN A 181 23.26 -4.21 4.86
C GLN A 181 23.75 -3.62 6.21
N SER A 182 22.94 -3.72 7.26
CA SER A 182 23.24 -3.18 8.59
C SER A 182 23.46 -1.67 8.63
N GLN A 183 22.91 -0.94 7.67
CA GLN A 183 22.99 0.51 7.64
C GLN A 183 21.76 1.11 8.33
N ILE A 184 21.99 2.06 9.25
CA ILE A 184 20.92 2.83 9.91
C ILE A 184 20.80 4.17 9.22
N GLY A 185 19.58 4.59 8.95
CA GLY A 185 19.28 5.89 8.35
C GLY A 185 17.79 6.22 8.42
N TRP A 186 17.44 7.34 7.85
CA TRP A 186 16.08 7.87 7.83
C TRP A 186 15.51 7.84 6.42
N LEU A 187 14.27 7.41 6.28
CA LEU A 187 13.51 7.49 5.05
C LEU A 187 12.09 8.00 5.33
N ARG A 188 11.43 8.51 4.31
CA ARG A 188 10.02 8.90 4.43
C ARG A 188 9.13 7.68 4.34
N TRP A 189 8.32 7.44 5.36
CA TRP A 189 7.32 6.35 5.38
C TRP A 189 5.96 6.80 4.85
N CYS A 190 5.74 8.11 4.74
CA CYS A 190 4.62 8.70 4.00
C CYS A 190 5.08 9.93 3.20
N ASP A 191 4.36 10.25 2.15
CA ASP A 191 4.62 11.42 1.32
C ASP A 191 4.03 12.71 1.92
N ASN A 192 4.17 13.82 1.18
CA ASN A 192 3.69 15.12 1.64
C ASN A 192 2.16 15.20 1.72
N ASP A 193 1.45 14.35 0.99
CA ASP A 193 -0.02 14.25 1.00
C ASP A 193 -0.51 13.27 2.09
N GLY A 194 0.39 12.69 2.87
CA GLY A 194 0.08 11.70 3.91
C GLY A 194 -0.25 10.31 3.35
N ARG A 195 0.22 9.96 2.15
CA ARG A 195 0.04 8.62 1.58
C ARG A 195 1.24 7.73 1.88
N LEU A 196 0.98 6.46 2.12
CA LEU A 196 2.03 5.47 2.41
C LEU A 196 3.07 5.38 1.30
N THR A 197 4.34 5.33 1.67
CA THR A 197 5.48 5.02 0.80
C THR A 197 6.12 3.69 1.12
N VAL A 198 5.79 3.12 2.26
CA VAL A 198 6.28 1.81 2.73
C VAL A 198 5.14 0.80 2.79
N GLY A 199 5.49 -0.45 2.63
CA GLY A 199 4.61 -1.59 2.84
C GLY A 199 5.35 -2.66 3.64
N THR A 200 4.61 -3.66 4.12
CA THR A 200 5.19 -4.80 4.84
C THR A 200 5.44 -5.98 3.89
N VAL A 201 6.28 -6.89 4.34
CA VAL A 201 6.58 -8.14 3.63
C VAL A 201 6.14 -9.29 4.51
N ASN A 202 5.57 -10.33 3.92
CA ASN A 202 5.31 -11.57 4.65
C ASN A 202 6.63 -12.21 5.05
N ASN A 203 6.74 -12.55 6.31
CA ASN A 203 7.75 -13.50 6.80
C ASN A 203 7.24 -14.91 6.65
#